data_17f11b82daced9854f24210b0f02ef17
#
_entry.id   17f11b82daced9854f24210b0f02ef17
#
_cell.length_a   1.000
_cell.length_b   1.000
_cell.length_c   1.000
_cell.angle_alpha   90.00
_cell.angle_beta   90.00
_cell.angle_gamma   90.00
#
_symmetry.space_group_name_H-M   'P 1'
#
loop_
_entity.id
_entity.type
_entity.pdbx_description
1 polymer ?
#
loop_
_entity_poly.entity_id
_entity_poly.type
_entity_poly.pdbx_seq_one_letter_code
_entity_poly.pdbx_strand_id
1 'polypeptide(L)'
;MIKLIGAGSRPGRGEKVLDTFWTLPNLITVLRFLGVPLFVWFIVRDSYGPAFITLVIIGSTDWVDGYLARRLDQVSRTGKWLDPVADRLALIIVAVVFVVDQIAPSWLVWTIVIPDLILIANSLILFGGSPNLQVSNIGKIRTALLLIGAPMLLLQRVPGFGYEWLIIAGNIVLAAGCAGHIAAFAGYMRASWRKYRLHNALPVGTPHES
;
A
#
# COMPACT_ATOMS: atom_id res chain seq x y z
N MET A 1 -16.86 9.65 -19.10
CA MET A 1 -16.12 9.65 -17.82
C MET A 1 -15.66 8.23 -17.55
N ILE A 2 -14.37 7.92 -17.73
CA ILE A 2 -13.84 6.55 -17.58
C ILE A 2 -13.76 6.25 -16.09
N LYS A 3 -14.62 5.34 -15.60
CA LYS A 3 -14.55 4.82 -14.21
C LYS A 3 -13.37 3.85 -14.11
N LEU A 4 -12.17 4.35 -13.88
CA LEU A 4 -10.96 3.55 -13.59
C LEU A 4 -11.02 2.88 -12.20
N ILE A 5 -11.87 3.39 -11.30
CA ILE A 5 -12.02 2.91 -9.92
C ILE A 5 -13.24 2.00 -9.87
N GLY A 6 -13.01 0.73 -9.52
CA GLY A 6 -14.05 -0.32 -9.54
C GLY A 6 -14.22 -1.03 -10.90
N ALA A 7 -13.29 -0.82 -11.84
CA ALA A 7 -13.25 -1.57 -13.08
C ALA A 7 -13.09 -3.07 -12.76
N GLY A 8 -14.06 -3.88 -13.16
CA GLY A 8 -14.08 -5.33 -12.93
C GLY A 8 -15.11 -5.85 -11.93
N SER A 9 -15.76 -4.99 -11.12
CA SER A 9 -16.86 -5.43 -10.25
C SER A 9 -18.15 -5.64 -11.06
N ARG A 10 -18.76 -6.83 -10.97
CA ARG A 10 -20.06 -7.12 -11.55
C ARG A 10 -21.16 -6.87 -10.51
N PRO A 11 -22.16 -5.98 -10.77
CA PRO A 11 -23.26 -5.77 -9.84
C PRO A 11 -24.10 -7.06 -9.70
N GLY A 12 -24.34 -7.51 -8.48
CA GLY A 12 -25.33 -8.55 -8.18
C GLY A 12 -24.81 -9.98 -7.95
N ARG A 13 -23.50 -10.25 -7.97
CA ARG A 13 -22.93 -11.51 -7.45
C ARG A 13 -22.24 -11.28 -6.12
N GLY A 14 -22.66 -12.01 -5.07
CA GLY A 14 -21.94 -12.08 -3.81
C GLY A 14 -20.51 -12.59 -4.08
N GLU A 15 -19.51 -11.90 -3.52
CA GLU A 15 -18.11 -12.31 -3.62
C GLU A 15 -17.95 -13.74 -3.08
N LYS A 16 -17.64 -14.69 -3.96
CA LYS A 16 -17.28 -16.04 -3.56
C LYS A 16 -15.87 -15.99 -2.94
N VAL A 17 -15.81 -16.01 -1.62
CA VAL A 17 -14.53 -16.11 -0.90
C VAL A 17 -14.04 -17.54 -1.00
N LEU A 18 -12.90 -17.75 -1.64
CA LEU A 18 -12.27 -19.06 -1.78
C LEU A 18 -11.37 -19.32 -0.56
N ASP A 19 -11.50 -20.51 0.04
CA ASP A 19 -10.60 -20.96 1.12
C ASP A 19 -9.26 -21.52 0.58
N THR A 20 -9.04 -21.41 -0.72
CA THR A 20 -7.84 -21.90 -1.41
C THR A 20 -6.75 -20.82 -1.40
N PHE A 21 -5.51 -21.21 -1.04
CA PHE A 21 -4.32 -20.33 -1.14
C PHE A 21 -3.91 -20.13 -2.61
N TRP A 22 -4.02 -21.15 -3.44
CA TRP A 22 -3.57 -21.14 -4.85
C TRP A 22 -4.58 -20.42 -5.75
N THR A 23 -4.61 -19.11 -5.63
CA THR A 23 -5.31 -18.21 -6.54
C THR A 23 -4.32 -17.37 -7.33
N LEU A 24 -4.67 -16.96 -8.53
CA LEU A 24 -3.79 -16.14 -9.36
C LEU A 24 -3.38 -14.82 -8.66
N PRO A 25 -4.29 -14.10 -7.97
CA PRO A 25 -3.91 -12.94 -7.17
C PRO A 25 -2.87 -13.25 -6.08
N ASN A 26 -3.07 -14.31 -5.31
CA ASN A 26 -2.12 -14.68 -4.26
C ASN A 26 -0.73 -15.04 -4.83
N LEU A 27 -0.68 -15.68 -6.00
CA LEU A 27 0.59 -15.97 -6.68
C LEU A 27 1.32 -14.67 -7.05
N ILE A 28 0.60 -13.66 -7.54
CA ILE A 28 1.18 -12.36 -7.86
C ILE A 28 1.72 -11.67 -6.58
N THR A 29 0.98 -11.76 -5.46
CA THR A 29 1.46 -11.23 -4.16
C THR A 29 2.74 -11.92 -3.70
N VAL A 30 2.85 -13.26 -3.87
CA VAL A 30 4.07 -14.01 -3.55
C VAL A 30 5.23 -13.59 -4.47
N LEU A 31 5.00 -13.43 -5.76
CA LEU A 31 6.02 -12.95 -6.71
C LEU A 31 6.49 -11.53 -6.36
N ARG A 32 5.58 -10.64 -5.94
CA ARG A 32 5.93 -9.32 -5.41
C ARG A 32 6.83 -9.44 -4.18
N PHE A 33 6.46 -10.29 -3.24
CA PHE A 33 7.24 -10.52 -2.02
C PHE A 33 8.65 -11.03 -2.33
N LEU A 34 8.81 -11.90 -3.34
CA LEU A 34 10.13 -12.34 -3.83
C LEU A 34 10.87 -11.26 -4.63
N GLY A 35 10.14 -10.35 -5.27
CA GLY A 35 10.71 -9.22 -6.00
C GLY A 35 11.41 -8.20 -5.09
N VAL A 36 10.96 -8.05 -3.83
CA VAL A 36 11.57 -7.10 -2.89
C VAL A 36 13.01 -7.48 -2.53
N PRO A 37 13.35 -8.70 -2.13
CA PRO A 37 14.75 -9.11 -1.94
C PRO A 37 15.60 -8.98 -3.21
N LEU A 38 15.03 -9.27 -4.38
CA LEU A 38 15.70 -9.11 -5.66
C LEU A 38 16.02 -7.64 -5.94
N PHE A 39 15.08 -6.73 -5.67
CA PHE A 39 15.29 -5.29 -5.75
C PHE A 39 16.43 -4.85 -4.83
N VAL A 40 16.43 -5.26 -3.56
CA VAL A 40 17.49 -4.96 -2.59
C VAL A 40 18.83 -5.47 -3.08
N TRP A 41 18.88 -6.68 -3.62
CA TRP A 41 20.10 -7.28 -4.15
C TRP A 41 20.66 -6.45 -5.32
N PHE A 42 19.83 -5.95 -6.23
CA PHE A 42 20.31 -5.09 -7.33
C PHE A 42 20.85 -3.75 -6.81
N ILE A 43 20.19 -3.13 -5.80
CA ILE A 43 20.68 -1.88 -5.20
C ILE A 43 22.05 -2.10 -4.56
N VAL A 44 22.21 -3.13 -3.73
CA VAL A 44 23.51 -3.47 -3.07
C VAL A 44 24.63 -3.75 -4.09
N ARG A 45 24.27 -4.11 -5.32
CA ARG A 45 25.21 -4.33 -6.43
C ARG A 45 25.40 -3.11 -7.32
N ASP A 46 24.91 -1.93 -6.95
CA ASP A 46 24.91 -0.70 -7.78
C ASP A 46 24.28 -0.91 -9.17
N SER A 47 23.46 -1.94 -9.32
CA SER A 47 22.78 -2.29 -10.56
C SER A 47 21.44 -1.58 -10.68
N TYR A 48 21.46 -0.24 -10.79
CA TYR A 48 20.29 0.62 -10.70
C TYR A 48 19.29 0.42 -11.84
N GLY A 49 19.73 0.05 -13.04
CA GLY A 49 18.82 -0.26 -14.16
C GLY A 49 17.91 -1.47 -13.88
N PRO A 50 18.46 -2.64 -13.57
CA PRO A 50 17.68 -3.81 -13.12
C PRO A 50 16.86 -3.53 -11.86
N ALA A 51 17.38 -2.76 -10.89
CA ALA A 51 16.63 -2.35 -9.70
C ALA A 51 15.39 -1.51 -10.07
N PHE A 52 15.53 -0.55 -10.98
CA PHE A 52 14.43 0.27 -11.48
C PHE A 52 13.34 -0.60 -12.13
N ILE A 53 13.70 -1.50 -13.02
CA ILE A 53 12.75 -2.40 -13.68
C ILE A 53 12.02 -3.25 -12.65
N THR A 54 12.75 -3.81 -11.68
CA THR A 54 12.17 -4.64 -10.61
C THR A 54 11.19 -3.83 -9.76
N LEU A 55 11.53 -2.59 -9.40
CA LEU A 55 10.66 -1.71 -8.62
C LEU A 55 9.37 -1.36 -9.38
N VAL A 56 9.47 -1.06 -10.68
CA VAL A 56 8.30 -0.81 -11.54
C VAL A 56 7.40 -2.04 -11.64
N ILE A 57 7.99 -3.23 -11.79
CA ILE A 57 7.23 -4.48 -11.82
C ILE A 57 6.51 -4.70 -10.48
N ILE A 58 7.21 -4.61 -9.34
CA ILE A 58 6.62 -4.75 -8.00
C ILE A 58 5.44 -3.80 -7.83
N GLY A 59 5.62 -2.51 -8.16
CA GLY A 59 4.58 -1.51 -8.03
C GLY A 59 3.39 -1.72 -8.97
N SER A 60 3.63 -2.19 -10.18
CA SER A 60 2.57 -2.44 -11.18
C SER A 60 1.74 -3.67 -10.84
N THR A 61 2.34 -4.70 -10.24
CA THR A 61 1.65 -5.94 -9.88
C THR A 61 0.54 -5.74 -8.86
N ASP A 62 0.67 -4.77 -7.95
CA ASP A 62 -0.37 -4.41 -6.96
C ASP A 62 -1.69 -3.96 -7.64
N TRP A 63 -1.59 -3.21 -8.73
CA TRP A 63 -2.76 -2.83 -9.49
C TRP A 63 -3.35 -3.99 -10.29
N VAL A 64 -2.47 -4.86 -10.84
CA VAL A 64 -2.86 -6.01 -11.67
C VAL A 64 -3.57 -7.07 -10.84
N ASP A 65 -3.06 -7.44 -9.66
CA ASP A 65 -3.69 -8.48 -8.82
C ASP A 65 -5.06 -8.03 -8.29
N GLY A 66 -5.17 -6.77 -7.83
CA GLY A 66 -6.45 -6.20 -7.43
C GLY A 66 -7.49 -6.15 -8.57
N TYR A 67 -7.05 -5.90 -9.81
CA TYR A 67 -7.91 -5.96 -10.98
C TYR A 67 -8.33 -7.41 -11.31
N LEU A 68 -7.37 -8.34 -11.33
CA LEU A 68 -7.60 -9.77 -11.60
C LEU A 68 -8.52 -10.40 -10.55
N ALA A 69 -8.30 -10.14 -9.27
CA ALA A 69 -9.12 -10.66 -8.19
C ALA A 69 -10.61 -10.31 -8.40
N ARG A 70 -10.88 -9.06 -8.76
CA ARG A 70 -12.27 -8.60 -9.04
C ARG A 70 -12.84 -9.17 -10.33
N ARG A 71 -12.03 -9.36 -11.37
CA ARG A 71 -12.48 -9.83 -12.67
C ARG A 71 -12.72 -11.35 -12.71
N LEU A 72 -11.91 -12.10 -11.94
CA LEU A 72 -11.95 -13.57 -11.91
C LEU A 72 -12.82 -14.10 -10.75
N ASP A 73 -13.41 -13.23 -9.91
CA ASP A 73 -14.13 -13.60 -8.68
C ASP A 73 -13.30 -14.54 -7.76
N GLN A 74 -11.96 -14.38 -7.81
CA GLN A 74 -11.00 -15.17 -7.04
C GLN A 74 -10.49 -14.39 -5.83
N VAL A 75 -11.38 -14.06 -4.92
CA VAL A 75 -11.01 -13.41 -3.66
C VAL A 75 -10.77 -14.49 -2.62
N SER A 76 -9.52 -14.65 -2.17
CA SER A 76 -9.18 -15.61 -1.11
C SER A 76 -9.22 -14.97 0.27
N ARG A 77 -9.55 -15.78 1.29
CA ARG A 77 -9.49 -15.36 2.71
C ARG A 77 -8.07 -14.98 3.12
N THR A 78 -7.07 -15.75 2.67
CA THR A 78 -5.65 -15.52 2.93
C THR A 78 -5.15 -14.26 2.24
N GLY A 79 -5.52 -14.02 0.97
CA GLY A 79 -5.14 -12.82 0.21
C GLY A 79 -5.63 -11.54 0.88
N LYS A 80 -6.87 -11.51 1.38
CA LYS A 80 -7.41 -10.34 2.09
C LYS A 80 -6.54 -9.85 3.25
N TRP A 81 -5.75 -10.73 3.85
CA TRP A 81 -4.81 -10.39 4.93
C TRP A 81 -3.37 -10.24 4.43
N LEU A 82 -2.94 -11.11 3.51
CA LEU A 82 -1.57 -11.16 3.01
C LEU A 82 -1.21 -9.90 2.19
N ASP A 83 -2.12 -9.46 1.31
CA ASP A 83 -1.89 -8.32 0.42
C ASP A 83 -1.57 -7.03 1.19
N PRO A 84 -2.39 -6.57 2.17
CA PRO A 84 -2.07 -5.35 2.92
C PRO A 84 -0.76 -5.43 3.72
N VAL A 85 -0.39 -6.62 4.19
CA VAL A 85 0.87 -6.83 4.94
C VAL A 85 2.06 -6.78 3.99
N ALA A 86 1.97 -7.49 2.85
CA ALA A 86 3.02 -7.51 1.84
C ALA A 86 3.28 -6.11 1.27
N ASP A 87 2.24 -5.35 0.97
CA ASP A 87 2.33 -3.98 0.45
C ASP A 87 3.04 -3.04 1.44
N ARG A 88 2.68 -3.11 2.71
CA ARG A 88 3.32 -2.28 3.74
C ARG A 88 4.78 -2.64 3.95
N LEU A 89 5.10 -3.93 4.01
CA LEU A 89 6.47 -4.40 4.15
C LEU A 89 7.32 -3.98 2.93
N ALA A 90 6.80 -4.14 1.71
CA ALA A 90 7.48 -3.71 0.51
C ALA A 90 7.77 -2.21 0.52
N LEU A 91 6.77 -1.37 0.88
CA LEU A 91 6.93 0.08 0.96
C LEU A 91 7.98 0.49 2.00
N ILE A 92 7.96 -0.12 3.17
CA ILE A 92 8.93 0.15 4.25
C ILE A 92 10.34 -0.24 3.81
N ILE A 93 10.52 -1.44 3.22
CA ILE A 93 11.83 -1.91 2.77
C ILE A 93 12.36 -1.00 1.67
N VAL A 94 11.57 -0.65 0.68
CA VAL A 94 11.97 0.28 -0.40
C VAL A 94 12.37 1.64 0.17
N ALA A 95 11.59 2.20 1.11
CA ALA A 95 11.90 3.47 1.74
C ALA A 95 13.21 3.43 2.53
N VAL A 96 13.45 2.36 3.30
CA VAL A 96 14.69 2.16 4.06
C VAL A 96 15.90 2.05 3.11
N VAL A 97 15.79 1.22 2.07
CA VAL A 97 16.85 1.04 1.07
C VAL A 97 17.17 2.36 0.37
N PHE A 98 16.16 3.15 0.00
CA PHE A 98 16.36 4.46 -0.63
C PHE A 98 17.12 5.44 0.28
N VAL A 99 16.86 5.39 1.59
CA VAL A 99 17.56 6.24 2.56
C VAL A 99 18.98 5.74 2.79
N VAL A 100 19.19 4.45 2.93
CA VAL A 100 20.52 3.84 3.14
C VAL A 100 21.42 4.09 1.95
N ASP A 101 20.89 3.96 0.74
CA ASP A 101 21.62 4.19 -0.52
C ASP A 101 21.64 5.69 -0.94
N GLN A 102 21.18 6.57 -0.07
CA GLN A 102 21.14 8.03 -0.32
C GLN A 102 20.41 8.45 -1.60
N ILE A 103 19.44 7.66 -2.03
CA ILE A 103 18.54 7.98 -3.16
C ILE A 103 17.47 8.98 -2.69
N ALA A 104 17.01 8.84 -1.43
CA ALA A 104 16.00 9.71 -0.83
C ALA A 104 16.43 10.18 0.57
N PRO A 105 15.90 11.33 1.03
CA PRO A 105 16.21 11.86 2.35
C PRO A 105 15.62 11.01 3.48
N SER A 106 16.26 11.00 4.65
CA SER A 106 15.89 10.17 5.81
C SER A 106 14.47 10.42 6.35
N TRP A 107 13.93 11.64 6.19
CA TRP A 107 12.56 11.93 6.61
C TRP A 107 11.50 11.07 5.92
N LEU A 108 11.81 10.50 4.74
CA LEU A 108 10.92 9.61 4.01
C LEU A 108 10.51 8.40 4.84
N VAL A 109 11.48 7.72 5.46
CA VAL A 109 11.22 6.52 6.29
C VAL A 109 10.30 6.88 7.45
N TRP A 110 10.62 7.96 8.18
CA TRP A 110 9.83 8.35 9.34
C TRP A 110 8.40 8.76 8.98
N THR A 111 8.23 9.43 7.83
CA THR A 111 6.92 9.84 7.33
C THR A 111 6.03 8.64 6.96
N ILE A 112 6.61 7.53 6.55
CA ILE A 112 5.88 6.32 6.19
C ILE A 112 5.68 5.41 7.41
N VAL A 113 6.76 5.10 8.13
CA VAL A 113 6.77 4.07 9.17
C VAL A 113 5.98 4.51 10.41
N ILE A 114 6.18 5.76 10.88
CA ILE A 114 5.53 6.21 12.11
C ILE A 114 4.00 6.20 12.01
N PRO A 115 3.37 6.80 10.98
CA PRO A 115 1.91 6.75 10.85
C PRO A 115 1.37 5.33 10.74
N ASP A 116 2.05 4.44 10.02
CA ASP A 116 1.60 3.06 9.87
C ASP A 116 1.69 2.27 11.19
N LEU A 117 2.76 2.44 11.96
CA LEU A 117 2.89 1.82 13.29
C LEU A 117 1.81 2.33 14.25
N ILE A 118 1.53 3.64 14.26
CA ILE A 118 0.48 4.23 15.10
C ILE A 118 -0.90 3.67 14.70
N LEU A 119 -1.19 3.55 13.41
CA LEU A 119 -2.46 2.98 12.94
C LEU A 119 -2.61 1.51 13.33
N ILE A 120 -1.55 0.72 13.22
CA ILE A 120 -1.55 -0.68 13.65
C ILE A 120 -1.80 -0.77 15.15
N ALA A 121 -1.05 -0.02 15.96
CA ALA A 121 -1.22 0.00 17.41
C ALA A 121 -2.64 0.44 17.81
N ASN A 122 -3.15 1.53 17.21
CA ASN A 122 -4.50 2.02 17.45
C ASN A 122 -5.58 0.97 17.09
N SER A 123 -5.41 0.27 15.96
CA SER A 123 -6.34 -0.78 15.54
C SER A 123 -6.35 -1.97 16.50
N LEU A 124 -5.18 -2.40 16.97
CA LEU A 124 -5.05 -3.50 17.93
C LEU A 124 -5.63 -3.12 19.30
N ILE A 125 -5.33 -1.92 19.80
CA ILE A 125 -5.77 -1.46 21.14
C ILE A 125 -7.27 -1.23 21.18
N LEU A 126 -7.85 -0.57 20.18
CA LEU A 126 -9.26 -0.17 20.20
C LEU A 126 -10.22 -1.26 19.72
N PHE A 127 -9.79 -2.14 18.81
CA PHE A 127 -10.65 -3.11 18.15
C PHE A 127 -10.16 -4.56 18.23
N GLY A 128 -9.02 -4.83 18.84
CA GLY A 128 -8.40 -6.16 18.83
C GLY A 128 -8.03 -6.66 17.42
N GLY A 129 -8.02 -5.77 16.41
CA GLY A 129 -7.76 -6.11 15.01
C GLY A 129 -8.14 -5.01 14.04
N SER A 130 -8.56 -5.37 12.84
CA SER A 130 -8.93 -4.39 11.81
C SER A 130 -10.28 -3.73 12.09
N PRO A 131 -10.38 -2.39 12.11
CA PRO A 131 -11.63 -1.66 12.32
C PRO A 131 -12.57 -1.67 11.09
N ASN A 132 -12.24 -2.37 10.00
CA ASN A 132 -13.02 -2.40 8.75
C ASN A 132 -13.42 -1.00 8.27
N LEU A 133 -12.47 -0.09 8.16
CA LEU A 133 -12.70 1.26 7.65
C LEU A 133 -12.57 1.28 6.11
N GLN A 134 -13.42 2.05 5.46
CA GLN A 134 -13.34 2.22 4.01
C GLN A 134 -12.08 3.00 3.61
N VAL A 135 -11.43 2.56 2.52
CA VAL A 135 -10.25 3.25 1.96
C VAL A 135 -10.66 4.60 1.41
N SER A 136 -10.04 5.67 1.92
CA SER A 136 -10.28 7.03 1.45
C SER A 136 -9.68 7.27 0.06
N ASN A 137 -10.25 8.22 -0.71
CA ASN A 137 -9.68 8.61 -2.00
C ASN A 137 -8.26 9.20 -1.86
N ILE A 138 -7.99 9.89 -0.73
CA ILE A 138 -6.65 10.40 -0.40
C ILE A 138 -5.67 9.24 -0.26
N GLY A 139 -6.08 8.13 0.36
CA GLY A 139 -5.26 6.93 0.47
C GLY A 139 -4.87 6.34 -0.89
N LYS A 140 -5.74 6.39 -1.89
CA LYS A 140 -5.45 5.92 -3.25
C LYS A 140 -4.47 6.84 -3.99
N ILE A 141 -4.69 8.16 -3.88
CA ILE A 141 -3.82 9.16 -4.54
C ILE A 141 -2.40 9.10 -3.97
N ARG A 142 -2.26 9.02 -2.63
CA ARG A 142 -0.94 8.92 -1.99
C ARG A 142 -0.15 7.71 -2.49
N THR A 143 -0.81 6.53 -2.60
CA THR A 143 -0.15 5.30 -3.07
C THR A 143 0.32 5.46 -4.51
N ALA A 144 -0.50 6.05 -5.38
CA ALA A 144 -0.11 6.33 -6.76
C ALA A 144 1.08 7.29 -6.84
N LEU A 145 1.11 8.35 -6.00
CA LEU A 145 2.22 9.29 -5.96
C LEU A 145 3.52 8.64 -5.47
N LEU A 146 3.47 7.81 -4.43
CA LEU A 146 4.63 7.08 -3.94
C LEU A 146 5.14 6.07 -4.97
N LEU A 147 4.23 5.36 -5.65
CA LEU A 147 4.53 4.41 -6.72
C LEU A 147 5.18 5.05 -7.95
N ILE A 148 4.90 6.32 -8.22
CA ILE A 148 5.51 7.08 -9.32
C ILE A 148 6.80 7.75 -8.85
N GLY A 149 6.79 8.39 -7.68
CA GLY A 149 7.91 9.17 -7.17
C GLY A 149 9.16 8.32 -6.86
N ALA A 150 8.97 7.12 -6.31
CA ALA A 150 10.08 6.24 -5.99
C ALA A 150 10.85 5.78 -7.24
N PRO A 151 10.22 5.22 -8.30
CA PRO A 151 10.94 4.91 -9.54
C PRO A 151 11.57 6.14 -10.20
N MET A 152 10.94 7.32 -10.15
CA MET A 152 11.55 8.55 -10.71
C MET A 152 12.85 8.90 -9.99
N LEU A 153 12.90 8.80 -8.67
CA LEU A 153 14.14 9.03 -7.93
C LEU A 153 15.20 7.96 -8.20
N LEU A 154 14.80 6.71 -8.36
CA LEU A 154 15.75 5.65 -8.69
C LEU A 154 16.30 5.80 -10.11
N LEU A 155 15.48 6.27 -11.05
CA LEU A 155 15.88 6.43 -12.44
C LEU A 155 17.07 7.38 -12.61
N GLN A 156 17.22 8.39 -11.75
CA GLN A 156 18.39 9.29 -11.76
C GLN A 156 19.73 8.57 -11.57
N ARG A 157 19.73 7.41 -10.89
CA ARG A 157 20.92 6.58 -10.67
C ARG A 157 21.26 5.68 -11.88
N VAL A 158 20.33 5.55 -12.83
CA VAL A 158 20.54 4.76 -14.04
C VAL A 158 21.42 5.55 -15.01
N PRO A 159 22.51 4.99 -15.55
CA PRO A 159 23.35 5.66 -16.53
C PRO A 159 22.53 6.21 -17.71
N GLY A 160 22.75 7.46 -18.07
CA GLY A 160 22.02 8.14 -19.13
C GLY A 160 20.74 8.87 -18.71
N PHE A 161 20.28 8.74 -17.46
CA PHE A 161 19.06 9.37 -16.95
C PHE A 161 19.30 10.35 -15.80
N GLY A 162 20.53 10.76 -15.53
CA GLY A 162 20.90 11.72 -14.46
C GLY A 162 20.49 13.16 -14.72
N TYR A 163 19.24 13.39 -15.17
CA TYR A 163 18.72 14.74 -15.46
C TYR A 163 18.26 15.44 -14.18
N GLU A 164 18.71 16.68 -13.97
CA GLU A 164 18.37 17.48 -12.80
C GLU A 164 16.85 17.67 -12.61
N TRP A 165 16.13 17.90 -13.70
CA TRP A 165 14.66 18.03 -13.67
C TRP A 165 13.97 16.77 -13.12
N LEU A 166 14.54 15.58 -13.40
CA LEU A 166 13.99 14.30 -12.94
C LEU A 166 14.13 14.16 -11.41
N ILE A 167 15.25 14.62 -10.86
CA ILE A 167 15.50 14.67 -9.41
C ILE A 167 14.47 15.59 -8.74
N ILE A 168 14.29 16.80 -9.28
CA ILE A 168 13.34 17.78 -8.75
C ILE A 168 11.92 17.25 -8.81
N ALA A 169 11.49 16.75 -9.98
CA ALA A 169 10.15 16.21 -10.16
C ALA A 169 9.89 14.98 -9.27
N GLY A 170 10.84 14.05 -9.18
CA GLY A 170 10.74 12.87 -8.31
C GLY A 170 10.59 13.25 -6.84
N ASN A 171 11.37 14.22 -6.35
CA ASN A 171 11.25 14.71 -4.98
C ASN A 171 9.91 15.41 -4.72
N ILE A 172 9.40 16.20 -5.65
CA ILE A 172 8.09 16.86 -5.53
C ILE A 172 6.97 15.82 -5.46
N VAL A 173 6.99 14.83 -6.36
CA VAL A 173 5.97 13.76 -6.39
C VAL A 173 6.02 12.93 -5.12
N LEU A 174 7.23 12.59 -4.65
CA LEU A 174 7.42 11.83 -3.41
C LEU A 174 6.95 12.63 -2.19
N ALA A 175 7.30 13.91 -2.08
CA ALA A 175 6.85 14.79 -1.00
C ALA A 175 5.32 14.94 -0.99
N ALA A 176 4.70 15.08 -2.16
CA ALA A 176 3.24 15.10 -2.28
C ALA A 176 2.60 13.77 -1.84
N GLY A 177 3.22 12.63 -2.19
CA GLY A 177 2.83 11.30 -1.72
C GLY A 177 2.90 11.18 -0.20
N CYS A 178 3.98 11.65 0.42
CA CYS A 178 4.16 11.68 1.87
C CYS A 178 3.17 12.60 2.57
N ALA A 179 2.90 13.80 2.03
CA ALA A 179 1.86 14.68 2.55
C ALA A 179 0.48 14.01 2.49
N GLY A 180 0.16 13.35 1.39
CA GLY A 180 -1.05 12.54 1.24
C GLY A 180 -1.10 11.37 2.25
N HIS A 181 0.06 10.78 2.60
CA HIS A 181 0.14 9.72 3.60
C HIS A 181 -0.23 10.23 5.01
N ILE A 182 0.29 11.38 5.40
CA ILE A 182 -0.05 12.04 6.67
C ILE A 182 -1.54 12.43 6.70
N ALA A 183 -2.06 12.99 5.61
CA ALA A 183 -3.47 13.36 5.51
C ALA A 183 -4.40 12.14 5.61
N ALA A 184 -4.06 11.04 4.94
CA ALA A 184 -4.79 9.78 5.05
C ALA A 184 -4.73 9.21 6.47
N PHE A 185 -3.57 9.21 7.11
CA PHE A 185 -3.39 8.81 8.50
C PHE A 185 -4.32 9.60 9.43
N ALA A 186 -4.35 10.93 9.34
CA ALA A 186 -5.23 11.77 10.15
C ALA A 186 -6.71 11.44 9.91
N GLY A 187 -7.09 11.15 8.66
CA GLY A 187 -8.44 10.71 8.29
C GLY A 187 -8.83 9.38 8.92
N TYR A 188 -7.96 8.37 8.83
CA TYR A 188 -8.17 7.06 9.45
C TYR A 188 -8.22 7.13 10.97
N MET A 189 -7.37 7.91 11.59
CA MET A 189 -7.37 8.11 13.03
C MET A 189 -8.71 8.69 13.52
N ARG A 190 -9.19 9.76 12.86
CA ARG A 190 -10.50 10.37 13.18
C ARG A 190 -11.66 9.38 12.99
N ALA A 191 -11.66 8.61 11.89
CA ALA A 191 -12.68 7.61 11.60
C ALA A 191 -12.68 6.48 12.63
N SER A 192 -11.50 5.99 13.03
CA SER A 192 -11.30 4.97 14.05
C SER A 192 -11.86 5.43 15.40
N TRP A 193 -11.48 6.62 15.87
CA TRP A 193 -11.99 7.17 17.12
C TRP A 193 -13.49 7.43 17.11
N ARG A 194 -14.06 7.89 15.98
CA ARG A 194 -15.50 8.06 15.84
C ARG A 194 -16.23 6.72 15.94
N LYS A 195 -15.71 5.68 15.28
CA LYS A 195 -16.28 4.33 15.34
C LYS A 195 -16.25 3.76 16.77
N TYR A 196 -15.12 3.92 17.46
CA TYR A 196 -14.95 3.48 18.84
C TYR A 196 -15.93 4.18 19.80
N ARG A 197 -16.09 5.50 19.69
CA ARG A 197 -17.06 6.27 20.51
C ARG A 197 -18.50 5.81 20.27
N LEU A 198 -18.89 5.58 19.01
CA LEU A 198 -20.23 5.12 18.68
C LEU A 198 -20.50 3.70 19.24
N HIS A 199 -19.49 2.83 19.19
CA HIS A 199 -19.61 1.47 19.72
C HIS A 199 -19.81 1.47 21.23
N ASN A 200 -19.12 2.32 21.97
CA ASN A 200 -19.22 2.43 23.42
C ASN A 200 -20.40 3.32 23.92
N ALA A 201 -21.02 4.09 23.05
CA ALA A 201 -22.18 4.93 23.36
C ALA A 201 -23.53 4.19 23.24
N LEU A 202 -23.56 3.01 22.60
CA LEU A 202 -24.76 2.18 22.56
C LEU A 202 -24.90 1.47 23.91
N PRO A 203 -26.00 1.67 24.68
CA PRO A 203 -26.23 0.93 25.90
C PRO A 203 -26.26 -0.57 25.56
N VAL A 204 -25.51 -1.37 26.34
CA VAL A 204 -25.58 -2.84 26.32
C VAL A 204 -27.05 -3.22 26.48
N GLY A 205 -27.58 -3.86 25.44
CA GLY A 205 -29.00 -4.07 25.23
C GLY A 205 -29.76 -4.59 26.45
N THR A 206 -30.94 -4.07 26.62
CA THR A 206 -32.00 -4.73 27.39
C THR A 206 -32.18 -6.14 26.83
N PRO A 207 -32.26 -7.17 27.68
CA PRO A 207 -32.63 -8.51 27.25
C PRO A 207 -34.02 -8.43 26.62
N HIS A 208 -34.18 -9.02 25.43
CA HIS A 208 -35.52 -9.31 24.91
C HIS A 208 -36.21 -10.19 25.94
N GLU A 209 -37.13 -9.60 26.71
CA GLU A 209 -38.16 -10.33 27.44
C GLU A 209 -39.09 -11.01 26.44
N SER A 210 -39.36 -12.25 26.74
CA SER A 210 -40.37 -13.19 26.24
C SER A 210 -40.13 -13.83 24.88
#